data_cd22b951ca8d7dcf030a20cdb4410365
#
_entry.id   cd22b951ca8d7dcf030a20cdb4410365
#
_cell.length_a   1.000
_cell.length_b   1.000
_cell.length_c   1.000
_cell.angle_alpha   90.00
_cell.angle_beta   90.00
_cell.angle_gamma   90.00
#
_symmetry.space_group_name_H-M   'P 1'
#
loop_
_entity.id
_entity.type
_entity.pdbx_description
1 polymer ?
#
loop_
_entity_poly.entity_id
_entity_poly.type
_entity_poly.pdbx_seq_one_letter_code
_entity_poly.pdbx_strand_id
1 'polypeptide(L)'
;VGMLPCLGSVDLKKAVSGLNLKYGKDYVAFYEPTMARFWYMNESSREKVRAELSNPKYPGSFISGAQKSSYGISHDGGKFGDDIFLLNDGFQVSPSYISRKPFKAVCGYSPESEGMSASFLSTCKPVFIPKTVADFFKLMKSDVEESVRDL
;
A
#
# COMPACT_ATOMS: atom_id res chain seq x y z
N VAL A 1 -7.37 12.55 -3.19
CA VAL A 1 -6.56 11.45 -3.75
C VAL A 1 -7.22 10.99 -5.04
N GLY A 2 -6.43 10.86 -6.10
CA GLY A 2 -6.91 10.37 -7.39
C GLY A 2 -7.37 8.91 -7.32
N MET A 3 -8.28 8.54 -8.23
CA MET A 3 -8.68 7.17 -8.48
C MET A 3 -8.33 6.82 -9.91
N LEU A 4 -7.66 5.69 -10.12
CA LEU A 4 -7.33 5.21 -11.46
C LEU A 4 -8.38 4.19 -11.92
N PRO A 5 -8.78 4.20 -13.20
CA PRO A 5 -9.65 3.19 -13.77
C PRO A 5 -8.99 1.82 -13.71
N CYS A 6 -9.78 0.80 -13.38
CA CYS A 6 -9.30 -0.58 -13.34
C CYS A 6 -9.38 -1.21 -14.73
N LEU A 7 -8.23 -1.63 -15.25
CA LEU A 7 -8.07 -2.28 -16.56
C LEU A 7 -8.10 -3.81 -16.44
N GLY A 8 -7.74 -4.34 -15.27
CA GLY A 8 -7.72 -5.78 -15.02
C GLY A 8 -7.77 -6.13 -13.54
N SER A 9 -8.02 -7.43 -13.28
CA SER A 9 -8.03 -7.95 -11.91
C SER A 9 -7.26 -9.26 -11.81
N VAL A 10 -6.66 -9.52 -10.66
CA VAL A 10 -5.94 -10.75 -10.33
C VAL A 10 -6.45 -11.34 -9.03
N ASP A 11 -6.58 -12.67 -8.98
CA ASP A 11 -6.95 -13.39 -7.76
C ASP A 11 -5.67 -13.89 -7.05
N LEU A 12 -5.07 -13.00 -6.27
CA LEU A 12 -3.87 -13.33 -5.49
C LEU A 12 -4.16 -14.36 -4.39
N LYS A 13 -5.38 -14.38 -3.85
CA LYS A 13 -5.77 -15.37 -2.84
C LYS A 13 -5.75 -16.78 -3.42
N LYS A 14 -6.29 -16.97 -4.62
CA LYS A 14 -6.25 -18.25 -5.35
C LYS A 14 -4.82 -18.65 -5.68
N ALA A 15 -3.99 -17.71 -6.11
CA ALA A 15 -2.58 -17.94 -6.41
C ALA A 15 -1.83 -18.53 -5.20
N VAL A 16 -1.94 -17.88 -4.05
CA VAL A 16 -1.25 -18.31 -2.82
C VAL A 16 -1.84 -19.59 -2.24
N SER A 17 -3.18 -19.78 -2.31
CA SER A 17 -3.80 -21.01 -1.81
C SER A 17 -3.39 -22.27 -2.60
N GLY A 18 -2.93 -22.12 -3.84
CA GLY A 18 -2.38 -23.20 -4.65
C GLY A 18 -1.00 -23.71 -4.23
N LEU A 19 -0.33 -23.04 -3.29
CA LEU A 19 1.05 -23.37 -2.87
C LEU A 19 1.16 -24.45 -1.78
N ASN A 20 0.06 -25.11 -1.41
CA ASN A 20 0.00 -26.05 -0.29
C ASN A 20 0.47 -25.44 1.05
N LEU A 21 0.22 -24.17 1.27
CA LEU A 21 0.46 -23.46 2.51
C LEU A 21 -0.85 -23.32 3.31
N LYS A 22 -0.75 -23.47 4.63
CA LYS A 22 -1.92 -23.37 5.53
C LYS A 22 -2.01 -21.96 6.11
N TYR A 23 -3.09 -21.24 5.76
CA TYR A 23 -3.41 -19.95 6.36
C TYR A 23 -3.50 -20.05 7.90
N GLY A 24 -2.91 -19.08 8.60
CA GLY A 24 -2.83 -19.05 10.07
C GLY A 24 -1.76 -19.96 10.69
N LYS A 25 -1.13 -20.86 9.91
CA LYS A 25 -0.04 -21.74 10.36
C LYS A 25 1.29 -21.44 9.66
N ASP A 26 1.26 -21.24 8.35
CA ASP A 26 2.45 -20.97 7.54
C ASP A 26 2.56 -19.50 7.18
N TYR A 27 1.43 -18.85 6.99
CA TYR A 27 1.33 -17.42 6.70
C TYR A 27 -0.02 -16.85 7.12
N VAL A 28 -0.06 -15.52 7.25
CA VAL A 28 -1.28 -14.70 7.26
C VAL A 28 -1.17 -13.70 6.12
N ALA A 29 -2.27 -13.39 5.47
CA ALA A 29 -2.30 -12.40 4.40
C ALA A 29 -3.54 -11.51 4.49
N PHE A 30 -3.37 -10.27 4.04
CA PHE A 30 -4.44 -9.30 3.89
C PHE A 30 -4.45 -8.79 2.46
N TYR A 31 -5.58 -9.03 1.76
CA TYR A 31 -5.74 -8.70 0.34
C TYR A 31 -6.58 -7.43 0.19
N GLU A 32 -5.93 -6.32 -0.10
CA GLU A 32 -6.55 -5.02 -0.39
C GLU A 32 -6.72 -4.84 -1.91
N PRO A 33 -7.50 -3.87 -2.38
CA PRO A 33 -7.74 -3.72 -3.81
C PRO A 33 -6.49 -3.53 -4.66
N THR A 34 -5.44 -2.91 -4.14
CA THR A 34 -4.22 -2.61 -4.90
C THR A 34 -2.98 -3.30 -4.39
N MET A 35 -3.08 -4.01 -3.26
CA MET A 35 -1.93 -4.68 -2.67
C MET A 35 -2.32 -5.93 -1.88
N ALA A 36 -1.33 -6.79 -1.62
CA ALA A 36 -1.42 -7.86 -0.64
C ALA A 36 -0.29 -7.74 0.37
N ARG A 37 -0.63 -7.87 1.64
CA ARG A 37 0.33 -7.88 2.75
C ARG A 37 0.44 -9.27 3.32
N PHE A 38 1.66 -9.71 3.61
CA PHE A 38 1.96 -11.04 4.10
C PHE A 38 2.76 -10.99 5.38
N TRP A 39 2.42 -11.89 6.32
CA TRP A 39 3.18 -12.22 7.51
C TRP A 39 3.49 -13.70 7.45
N TYR A 40 4.75 -14.07 7.62
CA TYR A 40 5.19 -15.46 7.47
C TYR A 40 5.57 -16.05 8.83
N MET A 41 5.17 -17.31 9.04
CA MET A 41 5.52 -18.07 10.23
C MET A 41 6.82 -18.88 10.04
N ASN A 42 7.29 -18.97 8.79
CA ASN A 42 8.56 -19.63 8.44
C ASN A 42 9.08 -19.14 7.07
N GLU A 43 10.40 -19.24 6.87
CA GLU A 43 11.05 -18.73 5.65
C GLU A 43 10.63 -19.50 4.40
N SER A 44 10.38 -20.81 4.50
CA SER A 44 9.92 -21.61 3.35
C SER A 44 8.59 -21.10 2.77
N SER A 45 7.67 -20.63 3.62
CA SER A 45 6.41 -20.01 3.15
C SER A 45 6.67 -18.72 2.42
N ARG A 46 7.60 -17.92 2.93
CA ARG A 46 8.01 -16.65 2.30
C ARG A 46 8.59 -16.87 0.92
N GLU A 47 9.54 -17.80 0.81
CA GLU A 47 10.18 -18.15 -0.46
C GLU A 47 9.15 -18.59 -1.50
N LYS A 48 8.21 -19.47 -1.14
CA LYS A 48 7.15 -19.96 -2.04
C LYS A 48 6.24 -18.83 -2.51
N VAL A 49 5.76 -17.98 -1.60
CA VAL A 49 4.88 -16.86 -1.96
C VAL A 49 5.62 -15.86 -2.85
N ARG A 50 6.87 -15.53 -2.52
CA ARG A 50 7.69 -14.64 -3.35
C ARG A 50 7.95 -15.21 -4.73
N ALA A 51 8.31 -16.48 -4.83
CA ALA A 51 8.54 -17.16 -6.12
C ALA A 51 7.28 -17.14 -7.00
N GLU A 52 6.13 -17.46 -6.43
CA GLU A 52 4.85 -17.44 -7.17
C GLU A 52 4.50 -16.04 -7.65
N LEU A 53 4.48 -15.05 -6.75
CA LEU A 53 4.02 -13.70 -7.08
C LEU A 53 5.04 -12.88 -7.88
N SER A 54 6.31 -13.30 -7.93
CA SER A 54 7.30 -12.73 -8.85
C SER A 54 7.14 -13.17 -10.30
N ASN A 55 6.20 -14.07 -10.59
CA ASN A 55 5.90 -14.47 -11.96
C ASN A 55 5.27 -13.27 -12.72
N PRO A 56 5.73 -12.96 -13.97
CA PRO A 56 5.22 -11.84 -14.78
C PRO A 56 3.71 -11.87 -15.07
N LYS A 57 3.03 -13.00 -14.86
CA LYS A 57 1.58 -13.08 -14.98
C LYS A 57 0.84 -12.23 -13.93
N TYR A 58 1.52 -11.86 -12.82
CA TYR A 58 0.98 -10.97 -11.80
C TYR A 58 1.52 -9.56 -12.02
N PRO A 59 0.69 -8.58 -12.38
CA PRO A 59 1.09 -7.21 -12.69
C PRO A 59 1.37 -6.44 -11.40
N GLY A 60 2.52 -6.66 -10.79
CA GLY A 60 2.92 -6.04 -9.53
C GLY A 60 4.33 -6.44 -9.12
N SER A 61 4.76 -5.94 -7.99
CA SER A 61 6.07 -6.25 -7.41
C SER A 61 6.06 -6.16 -5.88
N PHE A 62 7.01 -6.83 -5.26
CA PHE A 62 7.25 -6.67 -3.84
C PHE A 62 7.97 -5.36 -3.55
N ILE A 63 7.46 -4.59 -2.58
CA ILE A 63 8.09 -3.36 -2.12
C ILE A 63 9.41 -3.70 -1.44
N SER A 64 10.48 -3.02 -1.85
CA SER A 64 11.81 -3.16 -1.25
C SER A 64 11.88 -2.52 0.15
N GLY A 65 12.90 -2.88 0.94
CA GLY A 65 13.16 -2.24 2.23
C GLY A 65 13.40 -0.73 2.09
N ALA A 66 14.08 -0.29 1.04
CA ALA A 66 14.29 1.13 0.73
C ALA A 66 12.97 1.86 0.48
N GLN A 67 12.07 1.26 -0.30
CA GLN A 67 10.73 1.82 -0.53
C GLN A 67 9.89 1.83 0.75
N LYS A 68 9.93 0.78 1.58
CA LYS A 68 9.26 0.80 2.88
C LYS A 68 9.72 1.98 3.75
N SER A 69 11.01 2.26 3.75
CA SER A 69 11.58 3.39 4.50
C SER A 69 11.15 4.73 3.92
N SER A 70 11.19 4.90 2.59
CA SER A 70 10.76 6.15 1.93
C SER A 70 9.27 6.44 2.11
N TYR A 71 8.44 5.39 2.18
CA TYR A 71 7.00 5.52 2.42
C TYR A 71 6.64 5.67 3.92
N GLY A 72 7.62 5.63 4.81
CA GLY A 72 7.40 5.76 6.26
C GLY A 72 6.70 4.55 6.90
N ILE A 73 6.74 3.38 6.25
CA ILE A 73 6.09 2.13 6.72
C ILE A 73 7.11 1.09 7.21
N SER A 74 8.35 1.50 7.40
CA SER A 74 9.40 0.71 8.04
C SER A 74 9.23 0.78 9.56
N HIS A 75 8.46 -0.12 10.14
CA HIS A 75 8.27 -0.20 11.59
C HIS A 75 8.75 -1.53 12.14
N ASP A 76 9.41 -1.46 13.29
CA ASP A 76 9.74 -2.65 14.06
C ASP A 76 8.45 -3.37 14.48
N GLY A 77 8.43 -4.69 14.37
CA GLY A 77 7.29 -5.53 14.73
C GLY A 77 6.31 -5.87 13.61
N GLY A 78 6.65 -5.63 12.34
CA GLY A 78 5.93 -6.17 11.18
C GLY A 78 4.47 -5.73 11.05
N LYS A 79 4.08 -4.57 11.59
CA LYS A 79 2.67 -4.08 11.59
C LYS A 79 2.08 -3.96 10.18
N PHE A 80 2.91 -3.69 9.18
CA PHE A 80 2.46 -3.55 7.77
C PHE A 80 2.71 -4.80 6.93
N GLY A 81 3.20 -5.88 7.53
CA GLY A 81 3.57 -7.12 6.86
C GLY A 81 5.09 -7.26 6.66
N ASP A 82 5.55 -8.51 6.65
CA ASP A 82 6.93 -8.84 6.31
C ASP A 82 7.19 -8.49 4.84
N ASP A 83 6.24 -8.85 3.97
CA ASP A 83 6.25 -8.49 2.56
C ASP A 83 4.94 -7.79 2.16
N ILE A 84 5.05 -6.81 1.27
CA ILE A 84 3.94 -6.13 0.63
C ILE A 84 4.11 -6.30 -0.88
N PHE A 85 3.13 -6.92 -1.52
CA PHE A 85 3.05 -7.03 -2.97
C PHE A 85 2.10 -5.94 -3.49
N LEU A 86 2.64 -4.96 -4.21
CA LEU A 86 1.89 -3.83 -4.73
C LEU A 86 1.62 -4.04 -6.21
N LEU A 87 0.36 -3.87 -6.63
CA LEU A 87 -0.02 -3.97 -8.04
C LEU A 87 0.37 -2.71 -8.82
N ASN A 88 0.62 -2.90 -10.09
CA ASN A 88 0.82 -1.82 -11.05
C ASN A 88 -0.49 -1.05 -11.27
N ASP A 89 -0.39 0.20 -11.68
CA ASP A 89 -1.52 1.06 -12.00
C ASP A 89 -2.50 0.37 -12.96
N GLY A 90 -3.79 0.53 -12.67
CA GLY A 90 -4.87 -0.06 -13.46
C GLY A 90 -5.20 -1.53 -13.13
N PHE A 91 -4.43 -2.20 -12.28
CA PHE A 91 -4.74 -3.56 -11.84
C PHE A 91 -5.26 -3.60 -10.42
N GLN A 92 -6.15 -4.56 -10.12
CA GLN A 92 -6.68 -4.73 -8.78
C GLN A 92 -6.72 -6.19 -8.35
N VAL A 93 -6.68 -6.41 -7.04
CA VAL A 93 -6.95 -7.71 -6.42
C VAL A 93 -8.45 -7.92 -6.37
N SER A 94 -8.94 -9.00 -6.96
CA SER A 94 -10.35 -9.38 -6.86
C SER A 94 -10.47 -10.92 -6.87
N PRO A 95 -11.11 -11.51 -5.85
CA PRO A 95 -11.73 -10.88 -4.68
C PRO A 95 -10.72 -10.29 -3.69
N SER A 96 -11.11 -9.19 -3.03
CA SER A 96 -10.37 -8.57 -1.93
C SER A 96 -11.16 -8.63 -0.63
N TYR A 97 -10.59 -8.23 0.50
CA TYR A 97 -11.33 -8.15 1.77
C TYR A 97 -12.41 -7.06 1.78
N ILE A 98 -12.28 -6.05 0.90
CA ILE A 98 -13.28 -4.96 0.80
C ILE A 98 -14.43 -5.34 -0.12
N SER A 99 -14.17 -6.08 -1.21
CA SER A 99 -15.19 -6.48 -2.18
C SER A 99 -14.88 -7.82 -2.84
N ARG A 100 -15.93 -8.59 -3.08
CA ARG A 100 -15.85 -9.81 -3.89
C ARG A 100 -15.88 -9.52 -5.39
N LYS A 101 -16.38 -8.35 -5.80
CA LYS A 101 -16.48 -7.92 -7.19
C LYS A 101 -15.41 -6.87 -7.49
N PRO A 102 -14.89 -6.84 -8.73
CA PRO A 102 -13.98 -5.80 -9.16
C PRO A 102 -14.62 -4.41 -9.07
N PHE A 103 -13.82 -3.40 -8.71
CA PHE A 103 -14.21 -2.00 -8.80
C PHE A 103 -13.96 -1.45 -10.21
N LYS A 104 -14.68 -0.40 -10.59
CA LYS A 104 -14.44 0.32 -11.83
C LYS A 104 -13.19 1.20 -11.76
N ALA A 105 -12.91 1.74 -10.58
CA ALA A 105 -11.73 2.55 -10.29
C ALA A 105 -11.33 2.38 -8.82
N VAL A 106 -10.05 2.46 -8.51
CA VAL A 106 -9.50 2.37 -7.15
C VAL A 106 -8.35 3.36 -6.96
N CYS A 107 -8.06 3.68 -5.70
CA CYS A 107 -6.86 4.38 -5.26
C CYS A 107 -5.97 3.44 -4.45
N GLY A 108 -4.77 3.92 -4.03
CA GLY A 108 -3.88 3.15 -3.16
C GLY A 108 -2.80 2.40 -3.93
N TYR A 109 -2.46 2.84 -5.14
CA TYR A 109 -1.26 2.41 -5.87
C TYR A 109 0.01 3.03 -5.28
N SER A 110 1.15 2.88 -5.96
CA SER A 110 2.39 3.49 -5.54
C SER A 110 2.23 5.00 -5.29
N PRO A 111 2.78 5.53 -4.20
CA PRO A 111 2.83 6.99 -4.00
C PRO A 111 3.57 7.74 -5.11
N GLU A 112 4.39 7.04 -5.90
CA GLU A 112 5.12 7.58 -7.05
C GLU A 112 4.28 7.66 -8.32
N SER A 113 3.08 7.04 -8.31
CA SER A 113 2.15 7.11 -9.44
C SER A 113 1.56 8.50 -9.58
N GLU A 114 1.62 9.08 -10.79
CA GLU A 114 1.02 10.39 -11.09
C GLU A 114 -0.47 10.45 -10.74
N GLY A 115 -1.18 9.34 -10.92
CA GLY A 115 -2.61 9.23 -10.61
C GLY A 115 -2.93 9.21 -9.11
N MET A 116 -1.93 9.13 -8.24
CA MET A 116 -2.11 9.13 -6.78
C MET A 116 -1.85 10.51 -6.15
N SER A 117 -1.65 11.54 -6.95
CA SER A 117 -1.52 12.92 -6.48
C SER A 117 -2.77 13.40 -5.75
N ALA A 118 -2.60 14.24 -4.75
CA ALA A 118 -3.67 14.87 -4.00
C ALA A 118 -3.58 16.40 -4.13
N SER A 119 -4.73 17.09 -4.03
CA SER A 119 -4.77 18.54 -3.98
C SER A 119 -4.61 19.04 -2.55
N PHE A 120 -3.88 20.12 -2.38
CA PHE A 120 -3.77 20.86 -1.13
C PHE A 120 -4.37 22.26 -1.34
N LEU A 121 -5.26 22.66 -0.43
CA LEU A 121 -5.87 24.00 -0.42
C LEU A 121 -5.66 24.61 0.98
N SER A 122 -5.30 25.89 1.01
CA SER A 122 -5.16 26.65 2.24
C SER A 122 -5.83 28.01 2.09
N THR A 123 -6.46 28.49 3.15
CA THR A 123 -7.06 29.82 3.24
C THR A 123 -6.05 30.91 3.57
N CYS A 124 -4.87 30.54 4.05
CA CYS A 124 -3.76 31.42 4.34
C CYS A 124 -2.49 30.91 3.63
N LYS A 125 -1.46 31.75 3.56
CA LYS A 125 -0.17 31.34 3.01
C LYS A 125 0.50 30.36 3.99
N PRO A 126 0.67 29.08 3.61
CA PRO A 126 1.30 28.13 4.50
C PRO A 126 2.80 28.41 4.63
N VAL A 127 3.41 28.01 5.75
CA VAL A 127 4.86 28.14 6.01
C VAL A 127 5.66 27.33 4.98
N PHE A 128 5.12 26.20 4.53
CA PHE A 128 5.64 25.39 3.43
C PHE A 128 4.50 24.64 2.75
N ILE A 129 4.73 24.19 1.52
CA ILE A 129 3.76 23.36 0.78
C ILE A 129 4.02 21.89 1.14
N PRO A 130 3.04 21.15 1.72
CA PRO A 130 3.20 19.75 2.06
C PRO A 130 3.34 18.91 0.78
N LYS A 131 4.30 17.99 0.77
CA LYS A 131 4.55 17.05 -0.33
C LYS A 131 4.02 15.66 -0.03
N THR A 132 3.90 15.33 1.24
CA THR A 132 3.44 14.02 1.73
C THR A 132 2.40 14.20 2.84
N VAL A 133 1.65 13.14 3.12
CA VAL A 133 0.68 13.15 4.24
C VAL A 133 1.38 13.44 5.60
N ALA A 134 2.61 12.96 5.77
CA ALA A 134 3.38 13.20 7.00
C ALA A 134 3.72 14.69 7.22
N ASP A 135 3.79 15.48 6.15
CA ASP A 135 4.09 16.90 6.24
C ASP A 135 2.92 17.71 6.82
N PHE A 136 1.68 17.20 6.73
CA PHE A 136 0.51 17.87 7.31
C PHE A 136 0.61 18.00 8.83
N PHE A 137 1.17 17.00 9.52
CA PHE A 137 1.38 17.11 10.96
C PHE A 137 2.32 18.27 11.30
N LYS A 138 3.40 18.43 10.54
CA LYS A 138 4.36 19.53 10.75
C LYS A 138 3.72 20.88 10.45
N LEU A 139 2.93 20.95 9.38
CA LEU A 139 2.22 22.18 8.99
C LEU A 139 1.22 22.60 10.09
N MET A 140 0.34 21.68 10.52
CA MET A 140 -0.63 21.97 11.58
C MET A 140 0.05 22.38 12.90
N LYS A 141 1.15 21.72 13.26
CA LYS A 141 1.92 22.06 14.45
C LYS A 141 2.48 23.48 14.35
N SER A 142 3.06 23.84 13.20
CA SER A 142 3.60 25.18 12.95
C SER A 142 2.52 26.27 13.06
N ASP A 143 1.35 26.04 12.47
CA ASP A 143 0.23 26.98 12.52
C ASP A 143 -0.28 27.21 13.96
N VAL A 144 -0.34 26.15 14.75
CA VAL A 144 -0.74 26.27 16.18
C VAL A 144 0.33 27.02 16.99
N GLU A 145 1.62 26.71 16.78
CA GLU A 145 2.71 27.37 17.50
C GLU A 145 2.80 28.88 17.16
N GLU A 146 2.51 29.26 15.92
CA GLU A 146 2.45 30.65 15.47
C GLU A 146 1.26 31.37 16.12
N SER A 147 0.07 30.75 16.08
CA SER A 147 -1.15 31.33 16.68
C SER A 147 -1.03 31.54 18.20
N VAL A 148 -0.25 30.72 18.91
CA VAL A 148 -0.04 30.87 20.36
C VAL A 148 1.00 31.95 20.69
N ARG A 149 1.92 32.27 19.77
CA ARG A 149 2.91 33.35 19.98
C ARG A 149 2.30 34.76 19.83
N ASP A 150 1.18 34.86 19.11
CA ASP A 150 0.48 36.12 18.86
C ASP A 150 -0.55 36.45 19.97
N LEU A 151 -0.67 35.61 21.01
CA LEU A 151 -1.50 35.82 22.20
C LEU A 151 -0.69 36.31 23.39
#